data_dd7690b140d64ef336dd04c485747e36
#
_entry.id   dd7690b140d64ef336dd04c485747e36
#
_cell.length_a   1.000
_cell.length_b   1.000
_cell.length_c   1.000
_cell.angle_alpha   90.00
_cell.angle_beta   90.00
_cell.angle_gamma   90.00
#
_symmetry.space_group_name_H-M   'P 1'
#
loop_
_entity.id
_entity.type
_entity.pdbx_description
1 polymer ?
#
loop_
_entity_poly.entity_id
_entity_poly.type
_entity_poly.pdbx_seq_one_letter_code
_entity_poly.pdbx_strand_id
1 'polypeptide(L)'
;ELAAKWLGDIRKRNPDELAFFTGRDQSQALTGRWTQQFGTINYAAHGGFCSVNMAAAGMYSFGGSFWEFGEPDWELTKYLMLWGVAEDHDSNPIKLGLGKLKARGAKIVAINPVRTGYGAIADEWVPINPGTDGLLAGAFIHELLRLDRIDLDYLVRYTNAHHLVIRDPGAADDGLIARDADGRALCAARTSARHPGAGRDPASLSLKAEPMDPGL
;
A
#
# COMPACT_ATOMS: atom_id res chain seq x y z
N GLU A 1 -31.22 -20.43 20.17
CA GLU A 1 -32.71 -20.41 20.03
C GLU A 1 -33.23 -18.99 19.81
N LEU A 2 -32.86 -17.98 20.64
CA LEU A 2 -33.34 -16.61 20.54
C LEU A 2 -32.98 -15.97 19.20
N ALA A 3 -31.73 -16.08 18.75
CA ALA A 3 -31.29 -15.56 17.46
C ALA A 3 -32.04 -16.23 16.28
N ALA A 4 -32.25 -17.53 16.35
CA ALA A 4 -33.00 -18.27 15.33
C ALA A 4 -34.45 -17.79 15.24
N LYS A 5 -35.07 -17.48 16.39
CA LYS A 5 -36.39 -16.89 16.41
C LYS A 5 -36.43 -15.53 15.77
N TRP A 6 -35.53 -14.61 16.14
CA TRP A 6 -35.48 -13.26 15.58
C TRP A 6 -35.24 -13.27 14.06
N LEU A 7 -34.27 -14.07 13.62
CA LEU A 7 -34.00 -14.22 12.19
C LEU A 7 -35.19 -14.83 11.44
N GLY A 8 -35.86 -15.80 12.03
CA GLY A 8 -37.06 -16.38 11.45
C GLY A 8 -38.22 -15.39 11.34
N ASP A 9 -38.41 -14.52 12.33
CA ASP A 9 -39.45 -13.47 12.30
C ASP A 9 -39.12 -12.40 11.26
N ILE A 10 -37.85 -11.98 11.17
CA ILE A 10 -37.37 -11.03 10.14
C ILE A 10 -37.58 -11.64 8.75
N ARG A 11 -37.16 -12.87 8.53
CA ARG A 11 -37.28 -13.54 7.22
C ARG A 11 -38.74 -13.64 6.75
N LYS A 12 -39.66 -13.87 7.68
CA LYS A 12 -41.12 -13.94 7.34
C LYS A 12 -41.70 -12.58 7.01
N ARG A 13 -41.21 -11.53 7.65
CA ARG A 13 -41.73 -10.17 7.50
C ARG A 13 -41.11 -9.47 6.26
N ASN A 14 -39.81 -9.34 6.28
CA ASN A 14 -39.02 -8.80 5.19
C ASN A 14 -37.55 -9.19 5.37
N PRO A 15 -36.99 -10.10 4.56
CA PRO A 15 -35.60 -10.52 4.69
C PRO A 15 -34.57 -9.38 4.52
N ASP A 16 -34.93 -8.31 3.81
CA ASP A 16 -34.03 -7.16 3.61
C ASP A 16 -33.88 -6.26 4.83
N GLU A 17 -34.60 -6.52 5.91
CA GLU A 17 -34.33 -5.90 7.19
C GLU A 17 -33.06 -6.47 7.86
N LEU A 18 -32.52 -7.58 7.36
CA LEU A 18 -31.24 -8.11 7.80
C LEU A 18 -30.10 -7.56 6.94
N ALA A 19 -29.16 -6.85 7.56
CA ALA A 19 -27.86 -6.56 6.98
C ALA A 19 -26.81 -7.54 7.55
N PHE A 20 -26.08 -8.23 6.68
CA PHE A 20 -25.08 -9.20 7.05
C PHE A 20 -23.68 -8.69 6.67
N PHE A 21 -22.87 -8.39 7.68
CA PHE A 21 -21.47 -8.04 7.53
C PHE A 21 -20.60 -9.24 7.91
N THR A 22 -19.62 -9.55 7.08
CA THR A 22 -18.64 -10.59 7.38
C THR A 22 -17.21 -10.05 7.29
N GLY A 23 -16.35 -10.60 8.15
CA GLY A 23 -14.93 -10.35 8.11
C GLY A 23 -14.24 -11.04 6.92
N ARG A 24 -12.92 -10.97 6.91
CA ARG A 24 -12.08 -11.74 5.99
C ARG A 24 -11.93 -13.15 6.55
N ASP A 25 -12.88 -13.99 6.29
CA ASP A 25 -12.82 -15.39 6.68
C ASP A 25 -12.86 -16.31 5.45
N GLN A 26 -12.39 -17.52 5.63
CA GLN A 26 -12.38 -18.53 4.58
C GLN A 26 -13.76 -19.13 4.32
N SER A 27 -14.71 -18.85 5.19
CA SER A 27 -16.08 -19.32 5.09
C SER A 27 -17.02 -18.39 4.32
N GLN A 28 -16.50 -17.35 3.66
CA GLN A 28 -17.31 -16.36 2.93
C GLN A 28 -18.25 -17.00 1.88
N ALA A 29 -17.84 -18.08 1.25
CA ALA A 29 -18.69 -18.81 0.31
C ALA A 29 -19.93 -19.41 1.00
N LEU A 30 -19.79 -19.88 2.23
CA LEU A 30 -20.88 -20.44 3.02
C LEU A 30 -21.80 -19.33 3.56
N THR A 31 -21.22 -18.26 4.08
CA THR A 31 -21.98 -17.11 4.61
C THR A 31 -22.72 -16.37 3.50
N GLY A 32 -22.10 -16.19 2.34
CA GLY A 32 -22.75 -15.63 1.16
C GLY A 32 -23.92 -16.50 0.67
N ARG A 33 -23.74 -17.82 0.61
CA ARG A 33 -24.83 -18.73 0.26
C ARG A 33 -25.94 -18.70 1.30
N TRP A 34 -25.59 -18.62 2.58
CA TRP A 34 -26.58 -18.51 3.64
C TRP A 34 -27.44 -17.26 3.50
N THR A 35 -26.85 -16.09 3.24
CA THR A 35 -27.58 -14.84 3.07
C THR A 35 -28.50 -14.87 1.84
N GLN A 36 -28.05 -15.47 0.73
CA GLN A 36 -28.88 -15.71 -0.44
C GLN A 36 -30.08 -16.60 -0.11
N GLN A 37 -29.88 -17.67 0.65
CA GLN A 37 -30.96 -18.55 1.08
C GLN A 37 -31.87 -17.91 2.12
N PHE A 38 -31.35 -16.99 2.94
CA PHE A 38 -32.15 -16.18 3.84
C PHE A 38 -33.09 -15.24 3.05
N GLY A 39 -32.61 -14.71 1.93
CA GLY A 39 -33.36 -13.87 1.01
C GLY A 39 -33.00 -12.38 1.10
N THR A 40 -31.99 -11.99 1.86
CA THR A 40 -31.53 -10.60 1.92
C THR A 40 -30.51 -10.28 0.82
N ILE A 41 -30.60 -9.08 0.26
CA ILE A 41 -29.60 -8.50 -0.64
C ILE A 41 -28.54 -7.68 0.12
N ASN A 42 -28.76 -7.42 1.41
CA ASN A 42 -27.90 -6.58 2.23
C ASN A 42 -26.70 -7.38 2.79
N TYR A 43 -25.82 -7.81 1.90
CA TYR A 43 -24.61 -8.54 2.21
C TYR A 43 -23.38 -7.71 1.89
N ALA A 44 -22.49 -7.56 2.85
CA ALA A 44 -21.23 -6.88 2.68
C ALA A 44 -20.07 -7.73 3.24
N ALA A 45 -19.12 -8.06 2.36
CA ALA A 45 -17.91 -8.77 2.72
C ALA A 45 -16.73 -7.81 2.89
N HIS A 46 -15.80 -8.15 3.77
CA HIS A 46 -14.59 -7.37 4.04
C HIS A 46 -13.79 -7.03 2.78
N GLY A 47 -13.76 -7.94 1.81
CA GLY A 47 -13.08 -7.73 0.53
C GLY A 47 -13.47 -6.44 -0.18
N GLY A 48 -14.74 -6.04 -0.12
CA GLY A 48 -15.23 -4.81 -0.73
C GLY A 48 -14.71 -3.52 -0.07
N PHE A 49 -14.31 -3.58 1.20
CA PHE A 49 -13.87 -2.40 1.95
C PHE A 49 -12.34 -2.27 2.04
N CYS A 50 -11.61 -3.36 2.05
CA CYS A 50 -10.18 -3.38 2.30
C CYS A 50 -9.40 -3.92 1.10
N SER A 51 -9.64 -5.15 0.72
CA SER A 51 -8.81 -5.88 -0.23
C SER A 51 -8.90 -5.32 -1.64
N VAL A 52 -10.03 -4.75 -2.04
CA VAL A 52 -10.20 -4.12 -3.36
C VAL A 52 -9.34 -2.87 -3.49
N ASN A 53 -9.29 -2.02 -2.47
CA ASN A 53 -8.43 -0.84 -2.47
C ASN A 53 -6.96 -1.21 -2.59
N MET A 54 -6.53 -2.24 -1.86
CA MET A 54 -5.18 -2.73 -1.91
C MET A 54 -4.84 -3.37 -3.26
N ALA A 55 -5.74 -4.18 -3.82
CA ALA A 55 -5.55 -4.75 -5.15
C ALA A 55 -5.46 -3.66 -6.22
N ALA A 56 -6.32 -2.64 -6.15
CA ALA A 56 -6.27 -1.50 -7.05
C ALA A 56 -4.95 -0.72 -6.90
N ALA A 57 -4.51 -0.44 -5.68
CA ALA A 57 -3.21 0.19 -5.45
C ALA A 57 -2.05 -0.64 -6.04
N GLY A 58 -2.08 -1.96 -5.89
CA GLY A 58 -1.10 -2.86 -6.50
C GLY A 58 -1.11 -2.79 -8.03
N MET A 59 -2.27 -2.79 -8.65
CA MET A 59 -2.40 -2.67 -10.10
C MET A 59 -1.81 -1.35 -10.63
N TYR A 60 -2.04 -0.24 -9.94
CA TYR A 60 -1.50 1.06 -10.34
C TYR A 60 -0.01 1.24 -9.99
N SER A 61 0.48 0.58 -8.94
CA SER A 61 1.86 0.74 -8.48
C SER A 61 2.82 -0.27 -9.09
N PHE A 62 2.40 -1.54 -9.20
CA PHE A 62 3.24 -2.66 -9.62
C PHE A 62 2.80 -3.29 -10.94
N GLY A 63 1.66 -2.89 -11.49
CA GLY A 63 1.08 -3.48 -12.69
C GLY A 63 0.38 -4.82 -12.45
N GLY A 64 0.16 -5.22 -11.22
CA GLY A 64 -0.52 -6.45 -10.86
C GLY A 64 -1.12 -6.43 -9.47
N SER A 65 -2.19 -7.19 -9.27
CA SER A 65 -2.77 -7.40 -7.96
C SER A 65 -1.88 -8.33 -7.13
N PHE A 66 -1.68 -8.02 -5.86
CA PHE A 66 -0.96 -8.89 -4.94
C PHE A 66 -1.79 -9.09 -3.66
N TRP A 67 -1.76 -10.31 -3.16
CA TRP A 67 -2.46 -10.70 -1.94
C TRP A 67 -1.50 -11.13 -0.84
N GLU A 68 -0.26 -11.39 -1.20
CA GLU A 68 0.77 -11.84 -0.30
C GLU A 68 1.80 -10.73 -0.12
N PHE A 69 1.98 -10.34 1.13
CA PHE A 69 2.87 -9.23 1.50
C PHE A 69 4.28 -9.70 1.85
N GLY A 70 4.47 -11.01 1.91
CA GLY A 70 5.68 -11.60 2.46
C GLY A 70 5.79 -11.38 3.98
N GLU A 71 6.91 -11.74 4.52
CA GLU A 71 7.28 -11.50 5.91
C GLU A 71 8.43 -10.50 6.01
N PRO A 72 8.48 -9.68 7.06
CA PRO A 72 9.69 -8.92 7.38
C PRO A 72 10.88 -9.87 7.59
N ASP A 73 12.06 -9.44 7.17
CA ASP A 73 13.28 -10.18 7.47
C ASP A 73 13.64 -9.99 8.95
N TRP A 74 13.11 -10.84 9.81
CA TRP A 74 13.29 -10.77 11.25
C TRP A 74 14.75 -10.96 11.70
N GLU A 75 15.58 -11.57 10.86
CA GLU A 75 16.98 -11.85 11.18
C GLU A 75 17.93 -10.70 10.79
N LEU A 76 17.61 -9.96 9.73
CA LEU A 76 18.47 -8.90 9.20
C LEU A 76 17.96 -7.49 9.50
N THR A 77 16.66 -7.32 9.77
CA THR A 77 16.05 -6.03 10.06
C THR A 77 16.71 -5.36 11.26
N LYS A 78 17.16 -4.12 11.09
CA LYS A 78 17.76 -3.27 12.13
C LYS A 78 16.87 -2.12 12.56
N TYR A 79 15.91 -1.76 11.71
CA TYR A 79 14.94 -0.68 11.92
C TYR A 79 13.60 -1.11 11.39
N LEU A 80 12.59 -1.08 12.23
CA LEU A 80 11.23 -1.47 11.87
C LEU A 80 10.26 -0.32 12.14
N MET A 81 9.48 0.06 11.15
CA MET A 81 8.34 0.96 11.32
C MET A 81 7.04 0.16 11.37
N LEU A 82 6.32 0.27 12.48
CA LEU A 82 4.97 -0.25 12.65
C LEU A 82 4.00 0.88 12.30
N TRP A 83 3.49 0.88 11.10
CA TRP A 83 2.68 1.97 10.58
C TRP A 83 1.21 1.58 10.52
N GLY A 84 0.40 2.19 11.37
CA GLY A 84 -1.03 1.88 11.47
C GLY A 84 -1.33 0.45 11.87
N VAL A 85 -0.37 -0.24 12.50
CA VAL A 85 -0.56 -1.62 12.94
C VAL A 85 -1.53 -1.63 14.11
N ALA A 86 -2.58 -2.44 13.96
CA ALA A 86 -3.64 -2.57 14.94
C ALA A 86 -3.13 -3.06 16.29
N GLU A 87 -3.99 -2.89 17.29
CA GLU A 87 -3.78 -3.34 18.65
C GLU A 87 -3.25 -4.77 18.76
N ASP A 88 -2.53 -4.95 19.83
CA ASP A 88 -1.97 -6.21 20.24
C ASP A 88 -3.06 -7.18 20.71
N HIS A 89 -3.71 -7.86 19.76
CA HIS A 89 -4.59 -8.97 20.07
C HIS A 89 -3.80 -10.27 20.19
N ASP A 90 -4.25 -11.16 21.03
CA ASP A 90 -3.54 -12.37 21.48
C ASP A 90 -3.07 -13.33 20.37
N SER A 91 -3.64 -13.24 19.20
CA SER A 91 -3.35 -14.13 18.07
C SER A 91 -2.41 -13.52 17.00
N ASN A 92 -1.84 -12.35 17.23
CA ASN A 92 -1.01 -11.72 16.22
C ASN A 92 0.44 -12.27 16.25
N PRO A 93 0.90 -13.00 15.20
CA PRO A 93 2.22 -13.62 15.17
C PRO A 93 3.37 -12.60 15.10
N ILE A 94 3.11 -11.34 14.77
CA ILE A 94 4.12 -10.28 14.72
C ILE A 94 4.86 -10.10 16.06
N LYS A 95 4.23 -10.44 17.18
CA LYS A 95 4.84 -10.41 18.51
C LYS A 95 6.14 -11.21 18.60
N LEU A 96 6.16 -12.39 17.99
CA LEU A 96 7.34 -13.24 17.98
C LEU A 96 8.50 -12.57 17.24
N GLY A 97 8.20 -11.95 16.09
CA GLY A 97 9.17 -11.18 15.33
C GLY A 97 9.68 -9.97 16.09
N LEU A 98 8.79 -9.20 16.74
CA LEU A 98 9.19 -8.05 17.56
C LEU A 98 10.09 -8.45 18.73
N GLY A 99 9.81 -9.58 19.37
CA GLY A 99 10.66 -10.13 20.42
C GLY A 99 12.08 -10.42 19.92
N LYS A 100 12.21 -11.04 18.75
CA LYS A 100 13.52 -11.30 18.11
C LYS A 100 14.26 -10.00 17.78
N LEU A 101 13.56 -9.01 17.21
CA LEU A 101 14.15 -7.72 16.87
C LEU A 101 14.66 -6.98 18.12
N LYS A 102 13.86 -6.93 19.18
CA LYS A 102 14.27 -6.30 20.45
C LYS A 102 15.46 -6.99 21.07
N ALA A 103 15.49 -8.31 21.08
CA ALA A 103 16.61 -9.09 21.61
C ALA A 103 17.94 -8.79 20.88
N ARG A 104 17.87 -8.40 19.61
CA ARG A 104 19.04 -8.01 18.80
C ARG A 104 19.34 -6.52 18.82
N GLY A 105 18.55 -5.71 19.53
CA GLY A 105 18.73 -4.27 19.60
C GLY A 105 18.29 -3.51 18.34
N ALA A 106 17.42 -4.10 17.53
CA ALA A 106 16.82 -3.39 16.41
C ALA A 106 15.89 -2.27 16.91
N LYS A 107 15.91 -1.12 16.26
CA LYS A 107 15.04 0.01 16.61
C LYS A 107 13.62 -0.23 16.06
N ILE A 108 12.62 -0.03 16.90
CA ILE A 108 11.22 -0.15 16.56
C ILE A 108 10.56 1.21 16.73
N VAL A 109 9.92 1.71 15.67
CA VAL A 109 9.17 2.97 15.66
C VAL A 109 7.72 2.66 15.35
N ALA A 110 6.81 3.14 16.17
CA ALA A 110 5.37 3.03 15.92
C ALA A 110 4.83 4.35 15.41
N ILE A 111 4.18 4.32 14.26
CA ILE A 111 3.52 5.47 13.64
C ILE A 111 2.02 5.22 13.72
N ASN A 112 1.34 5.94 14.61
CA ASN A 112 -0.07 5.71 14.89
C ASN A 112 -0.67 6.94 15.56
N PRO A 113 -1.92 7.31 15.28
CA PRO A 113 -2.59 8.43 15.95
C PRO A 113 -2.75 8.23 17.45
N VAL A 114 -2.82 6.99 17.91
CA VAL A 114 -3.01 6.66 19.34
C VAL A 114 -1.84 5.82 19.85
N ARG A 115 -1.32 6.18 21.00
CA ARG A 115 -0.23 5.43 21.67
C ARG A 115 -0.80 4.27 22.47
N THR A 116 -1.17 3.20 21.79
CA THR A 116 -1.68 1.97 22.39
C THR A 116 -0.92 0.76 21.82
N GLY A 117 -1.12 -0.40 22.39
CA GLY A 117 -0.54 -1.64 21.88
C GLY A 117 0.95 -1.55 21.57
N TYR A 118 1.30 -1.71 20.32
CA TYR A 118 2.70 -1.67 19.89
C TYR A 118 3.39 -0.31 20.09
N GLY A 119 2.64 0.79 20.13
CA GLY A 119 3.17 2.10 20.47
C GLY A 119 3.71 2.20 21.91
N ALA A 120 3.25 1.33 22.82
CA ALA A 120 3.73 1.27 24.18
C ALA A 120 5.08 0.57 24.31
N ILE A 121 5.38 -0.39 23.42
CA ILE A 121 6.62 -1.19 23.44
C ILE A 121 7.66 -0.72 22.43
N ALA A 122 7.31 0.17 21.52
CA ALA A 122 8.23 0.77 20.56
C ALA A 122 9.25 1.67 21.26
N ASP A 123 10.43 1.82 20.67
CA ASP A 123 11.47 2.74 21.17
C ASP A 123 11.08 4.19 20.93
N GLU A 124 10.26 4.42 19.93
CA GLU A 124 9.73 5.74 19.58
C GLU A 124 8.30 5.62 19.05
N TRP A 125 7.45 6.56 19.44
CA TRP A 125 6.12 6.69 18.91
C TRP A 125 5.95 8.05 18.23
N VAL A 126 5.52 8.00 16.97
CA VAL A 126 5.24 9.17 16.15
C VAL A 126 3.72 9.34 16.06
N PRO A 127 3.17 10.35 16.72
CA PRO A 127 1.74 10.68 16.60
C PRO A 127 1.47 11.25 15.21
N ILE A 128 0.66 10.54 14.43
CA ILE A 128 0.27 11.01 13.10
C ILE A 128 -1.19 11.45 13.12
N ASN A 129 -1.48 12.55 12.46
CA ASN A 129 -2.86 12.95 12.24
C ASN A 129 -3.52 12.02 11.21
N PRO A 130 -4.71 11.47 11.49
CA PRO A 130 -5.42 10.64 10.50
C PRO A 130 -5.52 11.33 9.14
N GLY A 131 -5.23 10.58 8.06
CA GLY A 131 -5.26 11.10 6.69
C GLY A 131 -3.99 11.81 6.23
N THR A 132 -2.93 11.88 7.04
CA THR A 132 -1.65 12.52 6.66
C THR A 132 -0.52 11.51 6.43
N ASP A 133 -0.83 10.24 6.33
CA ASP A 133 0.16 9.17 6.11
C ASP A 133 0.97 9.38 4.84
N GLY A 134 0.29 9.75 3.74
CA GLY A 134 0.94 10.06 2.47
C GLY A 134 1.91 11.24 2.56
N LEU A 135 1.60 12.26 3.36
CA LEU A 135 2.49 13.40 3.58
C LEU A 135 3.75 12.99 4.34
N LEU A 136 3.62 12.14 5.36
CA LEU A 136 4.77 11.63 6.10
C LEU A 136 5.64 10.72 5.21
N ALA A 137 5.04 9.86 4.41
CA ALA A 137 5.76 9.03 3.44
C ALA A 137 6.51 9.91 2.42
N GLY A 138 5.85 10.94 1.87
CA GLY A 138 6.48 11.91 0.98
C GLY A 138 7.63 12.67 1.64
N ALA A 139 7.51 13.01 2.92
CA ALA A 139 8.59 13.65 3.67
C ALA A 139 9.82 12.73 3.81
N PHE A 140 9.63 11.42 4.04
CA PHE A 140 10.73 10.46 4.05
C PHE A 140 11.43 10.38 2.71
N ILE A 141 10.65 10.29 1.62
CA ILE A 141 11.19 10.26 0.25
C ILE A 141 11.98 11.55 -0.03
N HIS A 142 11.41 12.71 0.32
CA HIS A 142 12.08 14.00 0.17
C HIS A 142 13.44 14.02 0.89
N GLU A 143 13.48 13.57 2.14
CA GLU A 143 14.74 13.55 2.90
C GLU A 143 15.76 12.56 2.32
N LEU A 144 15.33 11.40 1.83
CA LEU A 144 16.22 10.45 1.16
C LEU A 144 16.84 11.07 -0.11
N LEU A 145 16.05 11.78 -0.90
CA LEU A 145 16.52 12.52 -2.08
C LEU A 145 17.49 13.64 -1.67
N ARG A 146 17.11 14.46 -0.70
CA ARG A 146 17.93 15.58 -0.19
C ARG A 146 19.29 15.12 0.33
N LEU A 147 19.34 13.95 0.96
CA LEU A 147 20.54 13.36 1.54
C LEU A 147 21.31 12.47 0.56
N ASP A 148 20.87 12.37 -0.69
CA ASP A 148 21.42 11.45 -1.71
C ASP A 148 21.55 9.99 -1.20
N ARG A 149 20.49 9.53 -0.48
CA ARG A 149 20.40 8.19 0.11
C ARG A 149 19.46 7.27 -0.64
N ILE A 150 19.40 7.42 -1.95
CA ILE A 150 18.60 6.58 -2.84
C ILE A 150 19.50 5.55 -3.54
N ASP A 151 18.99 4.34 -3.68
CA ASP A 151 19.62 3.30 -4.51
C ASP A 151 19.17 3.47 -5.96
N LEU A 152 19.88 4.33 -6.68
CA LEU A 152 19.51 4.64 -8.06
C LEU A 152 19.62 3.43 -8.99
N ASP A 153 20.59 2.54 -8.76
CA ASP A 153 20.75 1.32 -9.55
C ASP A 153 19.55 0.38 -9.39
N TYR A 154 19.03 0.27 -8.16
CA TYR A 154 17.81 -0.47 -7.89
C TYR A 154 16.58 0.17 -8.57
N LEU A 155 16.42 1.48 -8.41
CA LEU A 155 15.29 2.21 -9.00
C LEU A 155 15.25 2.09 -10.52
N VAL A 156 16.40 2.23 -11.17
CA VAL A 156 16.51 2.08 -12.64
C VAL A 156 16.17 0.66 -13.08
N ARG A 157 16.55 -0.35 -12.29
CA ARG A 157 16.37 -1.76 -12.67
C ARG A 157 14.93 -2.24 -12.47
N TYR A 158 14.28 -1.80 -11.42
CA TYR A 158 13.02 -2.41 -10.95
C TYR A 158 11.82 -1.46 -10.95
N THR A 159 12.00 -0.19 -11.25
CA THR A 159 10.92 0.81 -11.22
C THR A 159 10.91 1.67 -12.47
N ASN A 160 9.91 2.55 -12.56
CA ASN A 160 9.81 3.57 -13.61
C ASN A 160 10.32 4.96 -13.16
N ALA A 161 10.95 5.06 -12.01
CA ALA A 161 11.39 6.33 -11.42
C ALA A 161 12.44 7.09 -12.27
N HIS A 162 13.09 6.43 -13.22
CA HIS A 162 14.05 7.02 -14.15
C HIS A 162 13.42 7.52 -15.46
N HIS A 163 12.10 7.32 -15.65
CA HIS A 163 11.43 7.82 -16.85
C HIS A 163 11.23 9.33 -16.77
N LEU A 164 11.26 9.99 -17.92
CA LEU A 164 10.91 11.39 -18.03
C LEU A 164 9.40 11.56 -18.07
N VAL A 165 8.90 12.59 -17.40
CA VAL A 165 7.50 12.98 -17.47
C VAL A 165 7.34 14.32 -18.15
N ILE A 166 6.22 14.49 -18.85
CA ILE A 166 5.84 15.75 -19.46
C ILE A 166 5.34 16.67 -18.36
N ARG A 167 5.89 17.88 -18.28
CA ARG A 167 5.41 18.93 -17.38
C ARG A 167 4.90 20.10 -18.22
N ASP A 168 3.63 20.09 -18.51
CA ASP A 168 2.92 21.14 -19.24
C ASP A 168 1.53 21.36 -18.62
N PRO A 169 1.47 22.07 -17.48
CA PRO A 169 0.25 22.23 -16.72
C PRO A 169 -0.91 22.72 -17.58
N GLY A 170 -1.98 21.93 -17.62
CA GLY A 170 -3.18 22.19 -18.43
C GLY A 170 -3.20 21.47 -19.77
N ALA A 171 -2.12 20.83 -20.21
CA ALA A 171 -2.12 19.96 -21.38
C ALA A 171 -2.73 18.57 -21.03
N ALA A 172 -3.28 17.89 -22.03
CA ALA A 172 -3.91 16.58 -21.86
C ALA A 172 -2.89 15.48 -21.50
N ASP A 173 -1.64 15.68 -21.77
CA ASP A 173 -0.52 14.76 -21.53
C ASP A 173 0.37 15.17 -20.35
N ASP A 174 0.01 16.23 -19.64
CA ASP A 174 0.71 16.62 -18.41
C ASP A 174 0.76 15.49 -17.39
N GLY A 175 1.95 15.23 -16.86
CA GLY A 175 2.19 14.13 -15.93
C GLY A 175 2.34 12.74 -16.57
N LEU A 176 2.16 12.60 -17.88
CA LEU A 176 2.38 11.32 -18.57
C LEU A 176 3.85 11.10 -18.88
N ILE A 177 4.25 9.82 -18.99
CA ILE A 177 5.60 9.45 -19.40
C ILE A 177 5.86 9.92 -20.84
N ALA A 178 6.91 10.70 -21.03
CA ALA A 178 7.36 11.16 -22.34
C ALA A 178 7.84 9.96 -23.17
N ARG A 179 7.51 9.97 -24.48
CA ARG A 179 7.82 8.89 -25.40
C ARG A 179 8.53 9.44 -26.66
N ASP A 180 9.37 8.61 -27.26
CA ASP A 180 9.96 8.91 -28.58
C ASP A 180 8.94 8.64 -29.70
N ALA A 181 9.38 8.86 -30.95
CA ALA A 181 8.57 8.63 -32.14
C ALA A 181 8.15 7.16 -32.34
N ASP A 182 8.88 6.22 -31.76
CA ASP A 182 8.56 4.79 -31.79
C ASP A 182 7.68 4.36 -30.61
N GLY A 183 7.25 5.33 -29.75
CA GLY A 183 6.41 5.07 -28.59
C GLY A 183 7.15 4.54 -27.35
N ARG A 184 8.49 4.51 -27.36
CA ARG A 184 9.29 4.06 -26.22
C ARG A 184 9.43 5.16 -25.18
N ALA A 185 9.38 4.79 -23.91
CA ALA A 185 9.55 5.73 -22.80
C ALA A 185 10.95 6.36 -22.84
N LEU A 186 10.99 7.67 -22.69
CA LEU A 186 12.25 8.41 -22.54
C LEU A 186 12.72 8.30 -21.08
N CYS A 187 14.03 8.17 -20.89
CA CYS A 187 14.65 7.95 -19.60
C CYS A 187 15.75 8.96 -19.33
N ALA A 188 15.98 9.30 -18.06
CA ALA A 188 17.12 10.11 -17.64
C ALA A 188 18.44 9.38 -17.90
N ALA A 189 19.43 10.11 -18.44
CA ALA A 189 20.67 9.54 -18.96
C ALA A 189 21.69 9.07 -17.92
N ARG A 190 21.40 9.23 -16.63
CA ARG A 190 22.41 9.05 -15.56
C ARG A 190 23.01 7.65 -15.44
N THR A 191 22.45 6.65 -16.11
CA THR A 191 22.88 5.25 -16.02
C THR A 191 22.83 4.52 -17.35
N SER A 192 23.16 5.19 -18.40
CA SER A 192 23.01 4.80 -19.79
C SER A 192 23.50 3.40 -20.19
N ALA A 193 24.28 2.72 -19.37
CA ALA A 193 24.96 1.51 -19.80
C ALA A 193 24.15 0.22 -19.69
N ARG A 194 22.97 0.20 -19.05
CA ARG A 194 22.34 -1.10 -18.68
C ARG A 194 20.85 -1.24 -18.88
N HIS A 195 20.14 -0.23 -19.39
CA HIS A 195 18.70 -0.35 -19.61
C HIS A 195 18.38 -0.22 -21.12
N PRO A 196 17.68 -1.21 -21.71
CA PRO A 196 17.18 -1.07 -23.08
C PRO A 196 16.14 0.05 -23.12
N GLY A 197 16.49 1.20 -23.61
CA GLY A 197 15.65 2.40 -23.60
C GLY A 197 16.23 3.55 -22.79
N ALA A 198 17.20 3.33 -21.92
CA ALA A 198 17.99 4.37 -21.32
C ALA A 198 18.97 4.94 -22.33
N GLY A 199 18.82 6.15 -22.77
CA GLY A 199 19.81 6.55 -23.69
C GLY A 199 19.71 7.89 -24.38
N ARG A 200 18.91 8.81 -23.87
CA ARG A 200 19.00 10.19 -24.35
C ARG A 200 19.25 11.15 -23.21
N ASP A 201 20.23 12.02 -23.40
CA ASP A 201 20.45 13.13 -22.49
C ASP A 201 19.17 13.98 -22.43
N PRO A 202 18.60 14.24 -21.25
CA PRO A 202 17.44 15.12 -21.10
C PRO A 202 17.63 16.47 -21.77
N ALA A 203 18.84 17.00 -21.76
CA ALA A 203 19.17 18.28 -22.43
C ALA A 203 19.06 18.21 -23.95
N SER A 204 19.06 17.03 -24.55
CA SER A 204 18.91 16.82 -26.00
C SER A 204 17.46 16.69 -26.46
N LEU A 205 16.51 16.69 -25.52
CA LEU A 205 15.10 16.52 -25.83
C LEU A 205 14.44 17.85 -26.15
N SER A 206 13.84 17.94 -27.32
CA SER A 206 12.99 19.07 -27.70
C SER A 206 11.62 19.06 -27.01
N LEU A 207 11.41 18.18 -26.04
CA LEU A 207 10.18 18.02 -25.29
C LEU A 207 10.29 18.78 -23.97
N LYS A 208 9.15 19.31 -23.50
CA LYS A 208 9.00 19.83 -22.14
C LYS A 208 8.92 18.66 -21.14
N ALA A 209 10.01 17.91 -21.03
CA ALA A 209 10.10 16.74 -20.18
C ALA A 209 11.22 16.90 -19.16
N GLU A 210 10.95 16.44 -17.95
CA GLU A 210 11.90 16.44 -16.83
C GLU A 210 12.04 15.03 -16.27
N PRO A 211 13.16 14.71 -15.61
CA PRO A 211 13.27 13.46 -14.87
C PRO A 211 12.13 13.35 -13.86
N MET A 212 11.49 12.19 -13.82
CA MET A 212 10.50 11.91 -12.77
C MET A 212 11.22 11.94 -11.43
N ASP A 213 10.77 12.80 -10.53
CA ASP A 213 11.19 12.77 -9.14
C ASP A 213 10.47 11.59 -8.44
N PRO A 214 11.21 10.58 -7.98
CA PRO A 214 10.59 9.44 -7.30
C PRO A 214 9.97 9.81 -5.93
N GLY A 215 10.16 11.05 -5.48
CA GLY A 215 9.60 11.59 -4.24
C GLY A 215 8.31 12.39 -4.40
N LEU A 216 7.78 12.51 -5.62
CA LEU A 216 6.53 13.25 -5.89
C LEU A 216 5.37 12.30 -6.15
#